data_4c8953b36861022947588f0770c4dc40
#
_entry.id   4c8953b36861022947588f0770c4dc40
#
_cell.length_a   1.000
_cell.length_b   1.000
_cell.length_c   1.000
_cell.angle_alpha   90.00
_cell.angle_beta   90.00
_cell.angle_gamma   90.00
#
_symmetry.space_group_name_H-M   'P 1'
#
loop_
_entity.id
_entity.type
_entity.pdbx_description
1 polymer ?
#
loop_
_entity_poly.entity_id
_entity_poly.type
_entity_poly.pdbx_seq_one_letter_code
_entity_poly.pdbx_strand_id
1 'polypeptide(L)'
;MYLVEGSERALLIDSGCGAGDIRSFVESLTPLPLSVVLTHGHYDHAGGAGRFEEVWINPVELIPTPIHYDRSQTFEKLKGWHPSLRLEDMSPDPVFYPDSEASVLCHPLTAGMRFSLGGISVEAIPCPGHTPGIFCMLIVEDRLLLTGDACHSISYLFFDNALSIEEYRENLCVLKQQEERWDSLLLSHPIGAAPKSMLDEVIRLCDEILTGTTDEVPYDYQGKPAFIAKAVDENMLRRDGVYGNIIFRKDKLRRNQRPE
;
A
#
# COMPACT_ATOMS: atom_id res chain seq x y z
N MET A 1 -4.63 7.45 -1.40
CA MET A 1 -4.95 8.18 -0.16
C MET A 1 -6.45 8.20 0.05
N TYR A 2 -6.91 8.14 1.31
CA TYR A 2 -8.32 8.25 1.69
C TYR A 2 -8.45 9.12 2.93
N LEU A 3 -9.43 10.03 2.94
CA LEU A 3 -9.80 10.81 4.11
C LEU A 3 -11.09 10.24 4.68
N VAL A 4 -11.06 9.81 5.95
CA VAL A 4 -12.21 9.28 6.68
C VAL A 4 -12.59 10.28 7.76
N GLU A 5 -13.84 10.73 7.76
CA GLU A 5 -14.34 11.69 8.74
C GLU A 5 -15.40 11.06 9.64
N GLY A 6 -15.24 11.25 10.94
CA GLY A 6 -16.32 11.04 11.91
C GLY A 6 -16.92 12.37 12.34
N SER A 7 -17.63 12.39 13.46
CA SER A 7 -18.20 13.63 14.00
C SER A 7 -17.22 14.47 14.85
N GLU A 8 -16.07 13.90 15.24
CA GLU A 8 -15.13 14.55 16.18
C GLU A 8 -13.72 14.70 15.61
N ARG A 9 -13.30 13.79 14.72
CA ARG A 9 -11.95 13.71 14.17
C ARG A 9 -11.98 13.21 12.74
N ALA A 10 -10.88 13.46 12.02
CA ALA A 10 -10.60 12.90 10.70
C ALA A 10 -9.31 12.06 10.71
N LEU A 11 -9.24 11.06 9.85
CA LEU A 11 -8.06 10.21 9.63
C LEU A 11 -7.70 10.24 8.15
N LEU A 12 -6.48 10.68 7.84
CA LEU A 12 -5.89 10.51 6.52
C LEU A 12 -5.17 9.16 6.48
N ILE A 13 -5.55 8.31 5.55
CA ILE A 13 -4.90 7.03 5.27
C ILE A 13 -4.04 7.20 4.03
N ASP A 14 -2.72 7.07 4.21
CA ASP A 14 -1.64 7.39 3.29
C ASP A 14 -1.53 8.87 2.94
N SER A 15 -0.35 9.30 2.54
CA SER A 15 -0.01 10.69 2.28
C SER A 15 0.43 10.97 0.83
N GLY A 16 0.34 9.96 -0.05
CA GLY A 16 0.69 10.06 -1.46
C GLY A 16 2.19 10.16 -1.73
N CYS A 17 2.54 10.52 -2.95
CA CYS A 17 3.93 10.52 -3.45
C CYS A 17 4.74 11.77 -3.08
N GLY A 18 4.24 12.62 -2.20
CA GLY A 18 4.98 13.77 -1.69
C GLY A 18 5.01 15.00 -2.61
N ALA A 19 4.24 15.01 -3.70
CA ALA A 19 4.10 16.18 -4.56
C ALA A 19 3.04 17.15 -4.02
N GLY A 20 3.35 18.43 -3.99
CA GLY A 20 2.47 19.49 -3.49
C GLY A 20 2.39 19.58 -1.96
N ASP A 21 1.51 20.44 -1.49
CA ASP A 21 1.22 20.61 -0.07
C ASP A 21 -0.04 19.81 0.32
N ILE A 22 0.17 18.50 0.52
CA ILE A 22 -0.92 17.58 0.89
C ILE A 22 -1.57 17.96 2.22
N ARG A 23 -0.80 18.52 3.17
CA ARG A 23 -1.35 18.93 4.47
C ARG A 23 -2.38 20.05 4.29
N SER A 24 -1.99 21.17 3.66
CA SER A 24 -2.92 22.27 3.41
C SER A 24 -4.12 21.85 2.58
N PHE A 25 -3.92 20.96 1.63
CA PHE A 25 -5.03 20.43 0.82
C PHE A 25 -6.02 19.65 1.69
N VAL A 26 -5.57 18.70 2.51
CA VAL A 26 -6.45 17.90 3.38
C VAL A 26 -7.14 18.77 4.44
N GLU A 27 -6.40 19.72 5.07
CA GLU A 27 -6.97 20.68 6.04
C GLU A 27 -8.03 21.60 5.40
N SER A 28 -8.00 21.81 4.08
CA SER A 28 -9.06 22.54 3.37
C SER A 28 -10.34 21.70 3.15
N LEU A 29 -10.26 20.37 3.24
CA LEU A 29 -11.41 19.47 3.09
C LEU A 29 -12.14 19.23 4.39
N THR A 30 -11.45 19.32 5.53
CA THR A 30 -12.03 19.06 6.85
C THR A 30 -11.56 20.06 7.91
N PRO A 31 -12.47 20.60 8.73
CA PRO A 31 -12.11 21.44 9.88
C PRO A 31 -11.78 20.61 11.14
N LEU A 32 -11.87 19.28 11.06
CA LEU A 32 -11.70 18.38 12.21
C LEU A 32 -10.23 18.16 12.54
N PRO A 33 -9.89 17.87 13.81
CA PRO A 33 -8.55 17.42 14.18
C PRO A 33 -8.14 16.21 13.35
N LEU A 34 -7.00 16.32 12.64
CA LEU A 34 -6.52 15.32 11.69
C LEU A 34 -5.46 14.41 12.34
N SER A 35 -5.59 13.10 12.12
CA SER A 35 -4.52 12.13 12.35
C SER A 35 -4.11 11.51 11.00
N VAL A 36 -2.87 11.02 10.90
CA VAL A 36 -2.35 10.42 9.66
C VAL A 36 -1.82 9.02 9.95
N VAL A 37 -2.30 8.04 9.19
CA VAL A 37 -1.81 6.66 9.26
C VAL A 37 -1.29 6.23 7.89
N LEU A 38 -0.16 5.57 7.87
CA LEU A 38 0.46 5.05 6.66
C LEU A 38 0.29 3.53 6.62
N THR A 39 -0.23 3.03 5.51
CA THR A 39 -0.40 1.59 5.29
C THR A 39 0.95 0.89 5.21
N HIS A 40 1.93 1.52 4.54
CA HIS A 40 3.31 1.03 4.41
C HIS A 40 4.26 2.16 3.96
N GLY A 41 5.57 1.84 3.83
CA GLY A 41 6.62 2.83 3.63
C GLY A 41 6.96 3.20 2.19
N HIS A 42 6.27 2.70 1.15
CA HIS A 42 6.57 3.07 -0.23
C HIS A 42 6.28 4.54 -0.52
N TYR A 43 7.05 5.12 -1.46
CA TYR A 43 7.06 6.56 -1.71
C TYR A 43 5.69 7.13 -2.11
N ASP A 44 4.88 6.36 -2.80
CA ASP A 44 3.55 6.76 -3.28
C ASP A 44 2.45 6.66 -2.21
N HIS A 45 2.79 6.13 -1.03
CA HIS A 45 1.94 6.07 0.16
C HIS A 45 2.46 6.98 1.28
N ALA A 46 3.76 7.00 1.52
CA ALA A 46 4.39 7.70 2.63
C ALA A 46 5.10 9.01 2.23
N GLY A 47 5.15 9.36 0.95
CA GLY A 47 5.95 10.48 0.45
C GLY A 47 5.54 11.84 1.00
N GLY A 48 4.26 12.05 1.31
CA GLY A 48 3.78 13.28 1.92
C GLY A 48 3.93 13.35 3.44
N ALA A 49 4.40 12.28 4.10
CA ALA A 49 4.50 12.21 5.56
C ALA A 49 5.30 13.36 6.17
N GLY A 50 6.35 13.83 5.49
CA GLY A 50 7.17 14.97 5.93
C GLY A 50 6.44 16.31 6.05
N ARG A 51 5.16 16.41 5.63
CA ARG A 51 4.32 17.60 5.82
C ARG A 51 3.54 17.59 7.14
N PHE A 52 3.56 16.47 7.87
CA PHE A 52 2.81 16.32 9.13
C PHE A 52 3.78 16.26 10.31
N GLU A 53 3.29 16.63 11.49
CA GLU A 53 4.08 16.62 12.74
C GLU A 53 4.23 15.19 13.27
N GLU A 54 3.19 14.37 13.07
CA GLU A 54 3.14 12.99 13.54
C GLU A 54 2.39 12.08 12.57
N VAL A 55 2.81 10.83 12.49
CA VAL A 55 2.15 9.78 11.70
C VAL A 55 2.18 8.45 12.45
N TRP A 56 1.23 7.56 12.18
CA TRP A 56 1.23 6.17 12.63
C TRP A 56 1.70 5.28 11.49
N ILE A 57 2.72 4.47 11.76
CA ILE A 57 3.28 3.52 10.77
C ILE A 57 3.83 2.29 11.50
N ASN A 58 3.80 1.12 10.85
CA ASN A 58 4.47 -0.06 11.39
C ASN A 58 5.99 0.20 11.47
N PRO A 59 6.65 0.00 12.63
CA PRO A 59 8.10 0.18 12.76
C PRO A 59 8.96 -0.60 11.75
N VAL A 60 8.48 -1.74 11.27
CA VAL A 60 9.16 -2.53 10.22
C VAL A 60 9.28 -1.74 8.90
N GLU A 61 8.34 -0.84 8.62
CA GLU A 61 8.34 0.01 7.42
C GLU A 61 9.31 1.20 7.52
N LEU A 62 9.87 1.47 8.69
CA LEU A 62 10.86 2.52 8.90
C LEU A 62 12.27 2.12 8.43
N ILE A 63 12.49 0.86 8.06
CA ILE A 63 13.76 0.40 7.51
C ILE A 63 13.87 0.87 6.06
N PRO A 64 14.83 1.76 5.72
CA PRO A 64 14.95 2.30 4.38
C PRO A 64 15.15 1.22 3.32
N THR A 65 14.40 1.30 2.24
CA THR A 65 14.57 0.48 1.04
C THR A 65 14.61 1.38 -0.20
N PRO A 66 15.09 0.91 -1.35
CA PRO A 66 15.12 1.72 -2.58
C PRO A 66 13.77 2.21 -3.09
N ILE A 67 12.66 1.72 -2.50
CA ILE A 67 11.29 2.10 -2.87
C ILE A 67 10.73 3.16 -1.93
N HIS A 68 11.41 3.44 -0.81
CA HIS A 68 11.01 4.52 0.08
C HIS A 68 11.16 5.88 -0.59
N TYR A 69 10.45 6.86 -0.04
CA TYR A 69 10.51 8.21 -0.53
C TYR A 69 11.93 8.78 -0.36
N ASP A 70 12.47 9.24 -1.46
CA ASP A 70 13.62 10.12 -1.56
C ASP A 70 13.16 11.32 -2.40
N ARG A 71 13.27 12.50 -1.86
CA ARG A 71 12.74 13.73 -2.47
C ARG A 71 13.24 13.95 -3.90
N SER A 72 14.54 13.82 -4.09
CA SER A 72 15.17 14.08 -5.40
C SER A 72 14.84 13.01 -6.43
N GLN A 73 14.93 11.74 -6.02
CA GLN A 73 14.62 10.61 -6.91
C GLN A 73 13.14 10.56 -7.27
N THR A 74 12.26 10.83 -6.31
CA THR A 74 10.81 10.87 -6.55
C THR A 74 10.45 12.04 -7.45
N PHE A 75 11.06 13.21 -7.25
CA PHE A 75 10.90 14.36 -8.15
C PHE A 75 11.26 14.02 -9.59
N GLU A 76 12.42 13.40 -9.84
CA GLU A 76 12.83 13.04 -11.20
C GLU A 76 11.86 12.03 -11.86
N LYS A 77 11.30 11.11 -11.11
CA LYS A 77 10.24 10.19 -11.60
C LYS A 77 8.97 10.94 -11.98
N LEU A 78 8.46 11.80 -11.08
CA LEU A 78 7.20 12.50 -11.27
C LEU A 78 7.26 13.60 -12.32
N LYS A 79 8.41 14.27 -12.47
CA LYS A 79 8.64 15.32 -13.46
C LYS A 79 8.39 14.85 -14.90
N GLY A 80 8.66 13.57 -15.19
CA GLY A 80 8.36 12.95 -16.48
C GLY A 80 6.86 12.96 -16.83
N TRP A 81 5.99 12.89 -15.82
CA TRP A 81 4.53 12.89 -15.97
C TRP A 81 3.93 14.29 -15.74
N HIS A 82 4.60 15.11 -14.93
CA HIS A 82 4.17 16.45 -14.53
C HIS A 82 5.31 17.47 -14.78
N PRO A 83 5.51 17.93 -16.02
CA PRO A 83 6.65 18.80 -16.38
C PRO A 83 6.68 20.15 -15.64
N SER A 84 5.54 20.61 -15.11
CA SER A 84 5.43 21.84 -14.31
C SER A 84 5.83 21.66 -12.85
N LEU A 85 6.04 20.42 -12.38
CA LEU A 85 6.45 20.13 -11.00
C LEU A 85 7.84 20.70 -10.74
N ARG A 86 8.05 21.29 -9.58
CA ARG A 86 9.35 21.83 -9.13
C ARG A 86 9.81 21.06 -7.90
N LEU A 87 11.13 20.97 -7.70
CA LEU A 87 11.69 20.29 -6.54
C LEU A 87 11.22 20.91 -5.21
N GLU A 88 11.02 22.23 -5.19
CA GLU A 88 10.50 22.95 -4.02
C GLU A 88 9.04 22.58 -3.65
N ASP A 89 8.28 22.06 -4.61
CA ASP A 89 6.90 21.58 -4.39
C ASP A 89 6.87 20.20 -3.71
N MET A 90 8.01 19.48 -3.70
CA MET A 90 8.09 18.17 -3.07
C MET A 90 8.13 18.28 -1.54
N SER A 91 7.55 17.28 -0.88
CA SER A 91 7.65 17.13 0.57
C SER A 91 9.11 17.02 1.02
N PRO A 92 9.48 17.52 2.21
CA PRO A 92 10.77 17.18 2.82
C PRO A 92 10.87 15.67 3.02
N ASP A 93 12.10 15.14 2.98
CA ASP A 93 12.34 13.73 3.24
C ASP A 93 11.78 13.37 4.62
N PRO A 94 10.91 12.35 4.72
CA PRO A 94 10.42 11.92 6.00
C PRO A 94 11.54 11.26 6.82
N VAL A 95 11.34 11.18 8.12
CA VAL A 95 12.29 10.72 9.15
C VAL A 95 12.77 9.26 8.99
N PHE A 96 12.42 8.57 7.92
CA PHE A 96 12.94 7.22 7.63
C PHE A 96 14.47 7.18 7.43
N TYR A 97 15.10 8.35 7.27
CA TYR A 97 16.55 8.48 7.15
C TYR A 97 17.13 9.12 8.40
N PRO A 98 18.19 8.54 9.00
CA PRO A 98 18.84 9.08 10.23
C PRO A 98 19.31 10.53 10.13
N ASP A 99 19.50 11.03 8.90
CA ASP A 99 20.04 12.38 8.62
C ASP A 99 18.98 13.36 8.09
N SER A 100 17.68 13.03 8.17
CA SER A 100 16.63 13.91 7.65
C SER A 100 16.40 15.11 8.57
N GLU A 101 16.27 16.30 7.98
CA GLU A 101 15.94 17.54 8.71
C GLU A 101 14.48 17.60 9.18
N ALA A 102 13.62 16.72 8.67
CA ALA A 102 12.20 16.69 9.01
C ALA A 102 11.98 15.84 10.27
N SER A 103 11.54 16.47 11.36
CA SER A 103 11.21 15.80 12.62
C SER A 103 9.73 15.34 12.63
N VAL A 104 9.40 14.31 11.87
CA VAL A 104 8.07 13.67 11.96
C VAL A 104 8.10 12.65 13.10
N LEU A 105 7.21 12.77 14.06
CA LEU A 105 7.07 11.78 15.13
C LEU A 105 6.35 10.53 14.57
N CYS A 106 7.05 9.40 14.53
CA CYS A 106 6.48 8.13 14.10
C CYS A 106 5.95 7.34 15.29
N HIS A 107 4.64 7.19 15.36
CA HIS A 107 3.98 6.32 16.34
C HIS A 107 3.87 4.89 15.80
N PRO A 108 4.09 3.86 16.62
CA PRO A 108 3.97 2.50 16.18
C PRO A 108 2.53 2.13 15.86
N LEU A 109 2.25 1.77 14.61
CA LEU A 109 1.00 1.13 14.20
C LEU A 109 1.07 -0.36 14.52
N THR A 110 0.08 -0.87 15.24
CA THR A 110 0.02 -2.27 15.69
C THR A 110 -1.29 -2.93 15.29
N ALA A 111 -1.28 -4.26 15.22
CA ALA A 111 -2.46 -5.05 14.87
C ALA A 111 -3.63 -4.78 15.84
N GLY A 112 -4.81 -4.54 15.29
CA GLY A 112 -6.02 -4.25 16.05
C GLY A 112 -6.10 -2.83 16.62
N MET A 113 -5.10 -1.96 16.37
CA MET A 113 -5.19 -0.55 16.75
C MET A 113 -6.40 0.10 16.09
N ARG A 114 -7.14 0.90 16.86
CA ARG A 114 -8.35 1.60 16.40
C ARG A 114 -8.23 3.11 16.55
N PHE A 115 -8.61 3.81 15.50
CA PHE A 115 -8.78 5.26 15.47
C PHE A 115 -10.28 5.56 15.60
N SER A 116 -10.70 6.08 16.75
CA SER A 116 -12.10 6.53 16.96
C SER A 116 -12.26 7.94 16.46
N LEU A 117 -13.19 8.16 15.53
CA LEU A 117 -13.39 9.45 14.86
C LEU A 117 -14.70 10.15 15.28
N GLY A 118 -15.45 9.55 16.22
CA GLY A 118 -16.79 9.98 16.58
C GLY A 118 -17.85 9.35 15.67
N GLY A 119 -18.41 8.20 16.11
CA GLY A 119 -19.41 7.43 15.36
C GLY A 119 -18.86 6.55 14.23
N ILE A 120 -17.63 6.77 13.82
CA ILE A 120 -16.88 5.94 12.88
C ILE A 120 -15.56 5.55 13.52
N SER A 121 -15.10 4.33 13.28
CA SER A 121 -13.80 3.84 13.69
C SER A 121 -13.06 3.14 12.55
N VAL A 122 -11.73 3.31 12.53
CA VAL A 122 -10.84 2.65 11.57
C VAL A 122 -9.90 1.73 12.31
N GLU A 123 -9.87 0.45 11.94
CA GLU A 123 -9.03 -0.58 12.58
C GLU A 123 -7.91 -1.03 11.65
N ALA A 124 -6.70 -1.14 12.18
CA ALA A 124 -5.53 -1.62 11.48
C ALA A 124 -5.45 -3.16 11.51
N ILE A 125 -5.47 -3.81 10.34
CA ILE A 125 -5.39 -5.25 10.18
C ILE A 125 -4.11 -5.59 9.41
N PRO A 126 -3.14 -6.32 9.97
CA PRO A 126 -1.90 -6.66 9.26
C PRO A 126 -2.19 -7.61 8.09
N CYS A 127 -1.54 -7.35 6.94
CA CYS A 127 -1.56 -8.25 5.79
C CYS A 127 -0.21 -8.24 5.07
N PRO A 128 0.88 -8.71 5.72
CA PRO A 128 2.22 -8.73 5.13
C PRO A 128 2.27 -9.48 3.80
N GLY A 129 3.05 -8.94 2.86
CA GLY A 129 3.22 -9.54 1.53
C GLY A 129 3.95 -8.60 0.60
N HIS A 130 3.26 -7.60 0.09
CA HIS A 130 3.84 -6.52 -0.71
C HIS A 130 5.01 -5.83 0.00
N THR A 131 4.83 -5.52 1.29
CA THR A 131 5.90 -5.22 2.24
C THR A 131 5.73 -6.04 3.52
N PRO A 132 6.80 -6.19 4.36
CA PRO A 132 6.72 -6.97 5.59
C PRO A 132 5.80 -6.37 6.66
N GLY A 133 5.58 -5.07 6.62
CA GLY A 133 4.86 -4.32 7.65
C GLY A 133 3.52 -3.74 7.22
N ILE A 134 3.04 -4.01 6.00
CA ILE A 134 1.83 -3.40 5.46
C ILE A 134 0.58 -3.77 6.26
N PHE A 135 -0.31 -2.77 6.42
CA PHE A 135 -1.61 -2.90 7.02
C PHE A 135 -2.74 -2.60 6.03
N CYS A 136 -3.83 -3.36 6.12
CA CYS A 136 -5.14 -2.96 5.65
C CYS A 136 -5.85 -2.12 6.71
N MET A 137 -6.75 -1.22 6.30
CA MET A 137 -7.49 -0.33 7.19
C MET A 137 -8.99 -0.61 7.04
N LEU A 138 -9.63 -1.15 8.09
CA LEU A 138 -11.07 -1.45 8.09
C LEU A 138 -11.84 -0.26 8.63
N ILE A 139 -12.69 0.35 7.79
CA ILE A 139 -13.70 1.33 8.20
C ILE A 139 -14.88 0.51 8.74
N VAL A 140 -14.99 0.42 10.06
CA VAL A 140 -15.77 -0.64 10.74
C VAL A 140 -17.26 -0.49 10.47
N GLU A 141 -17.80 0.70 10.67
CA GLU A 141 -19.24 0.98 10.57
C GLU A 141 -19.74 0.94 9.12
N ASP A 142 -18.90 1.36 8.18
CA ASP A 142 -19.19 1.32 6.74
C ASP A 142 -18.93 -0.06 6.12
N ARG A 143 -18.30 -0.97 6.87
CA ARG A 143 -17.95 -2.32 6.43
C ARG A 143 -17.11 -2.31 5.13
N LEU A 144 -16.11 -1.40 5.07
CA LEU A 144 -15.21 -1.21 3.94
C LEU A 144 -13.78 -1.54 4.37
N LEU A 145 -13.10 -2.45 3.66
CA LEU A 145 -11.69 -2.75 3.88
C LEU A 145 -10.82 -2.05 2.84
N LEU A 146 -10.07 -1.05 3.26
CA LEU A 146 -9.03 -0.44 2.45
C LEU A 146 -7.81 -1.35 2.50
N THR A 147 -7.46 -1.94 1.37
CA THR A 147 -6.40 -2.96 1.28
C THR A 147 -5.01 -2.35 1.06
N GLY A 148 -4.92 -1.07 0.69
CA GLY A 148 -3.63 -0.51 0.26
C GLY A 148 -3.07 -1.34 -0.89
N ASP A 149 -1.78 -1.65 -0.80
CA ASP A 149 -1.08 -2.51 -1.75
C ASP A 149 -0.98 -3.97 -1.28
N ALA A 150 -1.60 -4.29 -0.13
CA ALA A 150 -1.63 -5.67 0.36
C ALA A 150 -2.42 -6.60 -0.57
N CYS A 151 -3.52 -6.11 -1.16
CA CYS A 151 -4.32 -6.87 -2.13
C CYS A 151 -5.05 -5.88 -3.03
N HIS A 152 -4.73 -5.85 -4.31
CA HIS A 152 -5.38 -4.97 -5.28
C HIS A 152 -5.41 -5.56 -6.70
N SER A 153 -5.78 -4.76 -7.71
CA SER A 153 -5.96 -5.22 -9.10
C SER A 153 -4.74 -5.95 -9.65
N ILE A 154 -3.51 -5.50 -9.28
CA ILE A 154 -2.25 -6.20 -9.55
C ILE A 154 -1.34 -6.02 -8.34
N SER A 155 -1.21 -7.05 -7.50
CA SER A 155 -0.31 -7.04 -6.34
C SER A 155 1.14 -7.23 -6.76
N TYR A 156 2.02 -6.33 -6.32
CA TYR A 156 3.44 -6.33 -6.68
C TYR A 156 4.26 -7.09 -5.63
N LEU A 157 4.62 -8.35 -5.94
CA LEU A 157 5.38 -9.24 -5.05
C LEU A 157 6.83 -9.49 -5.56
N PHE A 158 7.34 -8.60 -6.39
CA PHE A 158 8.68 -8.76 -6.99
C PHE A 158 9.77 -7.88 -6.36
N PHE A 159 9.43 -6.95 -5.48
CA PHE A 159 10.41 -6.13 -4.76
C PHE A 159 11.27 -6.96 -3.81
N ASP A 160 12.49 -6.50 -3.53
CA ASP A 160 13.44 -7.26 -2.72
C ASP A 160 12.93 -7.46 -1.27
N ASN A 161 12.22 -6.48 -0.71
CA ASN A 161 11.59 -6.55 0.61
C ASN A 161 10.20 -7.22 0.63
N ALA A 162 9.58 -7.52 -0.52
CA ALA A 162 8.32 -8.27 -0.54
C ALA A 162 8.51 -9.68 0.04
N LEU A 163 7.46 -10.24 0.63
CA LEU A 163 7.48 -11.62 1.12
C LEU A 163 7.43 -12.62 -0.04
N SER A 164 7.67 -13.91 0.25
CA SER A 164 7.44 -14.98 -0.72
C SER A 164 5.95 -15.14 -1.04
N ILE A 165 5.64 -15.72 -2.20
CA ILE A 165 4.24 -16.03 -2.57
C ILE A 165 3.59 -16.94 -1.53
N GLU A 166 4.32 -17.88 -0.97
CA GLU A 166 3.84 -18.78 0.08
C GLU A 166 3.43 -18.01 1.36
N GLU A 167 4.29 -17.11 1.85
CA GLU A 167 4.00 -16.29 3.03
C GLU A 167 2.85 -15.30 2.76
N TYR A 168 2.84 -14.67 1.60
CA TYR A 168 1.77 -13.76 1.19
C TYR A 168 0.42 -14.48 1.17
N ARG A 169 0.35 -15.68 0.57
CA ARG A 169 -0.84 -16.53 0.57
C ARG A 169 -1.33 -16.83 1.99
N GLU A 170 -0.42 -17.23 2.89
CA GLU A 170 -0.74 -17.48 4.29
C GLU A 170 -1.40 -16.26 4.95
N ASN A 171 -0.83 -15.07 4.76
CA ASN A 171 -1.36 -13.82 5.30
C ASN A 171 -2.72 -13.43 4.71
N LEU A 172 -2.92 -13.63 3.40
CA LEU A 172 -4.23 -13.43 2.77
C LEU A 172 -5.29 -14.40 3.34
N CYS A 173 -4.91 -15.66 3.61
CA CYS A 173 -5.82 -16.61 4.25
C CYS A 173 -6.19 -16.20 5.68
N VAL A 174 -5.27 -15.61 6.45
CA VAL A 174 -5.56 -15.04 7.78
C VAL A 174 -6.49 -13.84 7.66
N LEU A 175 -6.28 -12.95 6.68
CA LEU A 175 -7.19 -11.84 6.40
C LEU A 175 -8.58 -12.36 6.03
N LYS A 176 -8.66 -13.35 5.15
CA LYS A 176 -9.90 -13.98 4.68
C LYS A 176 -10.76 -14.55 5.82
N GLN A 177 -10.17 -15.07 6.90
CA GLN A 177 -10.91 -15.57 8.07
C GLN A 177 -11.77 -14.49 8.75
N GLN A 178 -11.54 -13.22 8.44
CA GLN A 178 -12.26 -12.08 9.01
C GLN A 178 -13.24 -11.43 8.02
N GLU A 179 -13.48 -12.02 6.84
CA GLU A 179 -14.20 -11.40 5.72
C GLU A 179 -15.67 -11.03 6.02
N GLU A 180 -16.27 -11.61 7.05
CA GLU A 180 -17.60 -11.23 7.50
C GLU A 180 -17.67 -9.79 8.06
N ARG A 181 -16.52 -9.17 8.30
CA ARG A 181 -16.41 -7.81 8.85
C ARG A 181 -16.57 -6.71 7.81
N TRP A 182 -16.45 -7.02 6.51
CA TRP A 182 -16.59 -6.06 5.41
C TRP A 182 -17.40 -6.63 4.24
N ASP A 183 -17.95 -5.74 3.44
CA ASP A 183 -18.78 -6.09 2.28
C ASP A 183 -18.07 -5.81 0.94
N SER A 184 -17.12 -4.86 0.93
CA SER A 184 -16.31 -4.53 -0.26
C SER A 184 -14.91 -4.07 0.11
N LEU A 185 -14.02 -4.08 -0.88
CA LEU A 185 -12.64 -3.61 -0.76
C LEU A 185 -12.53 -2.21 -1.38
N LEU A 186 -11.64 -1.38 -0.80
CA LEU A 186 -11.19 -0.12 -1.38
C LEU A 186 -9.74 -0.26 -1.80
N LEU A 187 -9.45 0.06 -3.06
CA LEU A 187 -8.13 -0.12 -3.66
C LEU A 187 -7.35 1.19 -3.72
N SER A 188 -6.02 1.10 -3.65
CA SER A 188 -5.13 2.24 -3.87
C SER A 188 -4.79 2.45 -5.34
N HIS A 189 -4.64 1.39 -6.12
CA HIS A 189 -4.23 1.41 -7.54
C HIS A 189 -5.05 0.42 -8.40
N PRO A 190 -5.98 0.90 -9.29
CA PRO A 190 -6.59 2.21 -9.33
C PRO A 190 -7.46 2.47 -8.10
N ILE A 191 -7.65 3.73 -7.74
CA ILE A 191 -8.56 4.09 -6.65
C ILE A 191 -9.99 3.66 -7.02
N GLY A 192 -10.65 2.97 -6.11
CA GLY A 192 -12.03 2.54 -6.32
C GLY A 192 -12.42 1.32 -5.48
N ALA A 193 -13.69 0.95 -5.59
CA ALA A 193 -14.21 -0.23 -4.92
C ALA A 193 -14.01 -1.50 -5.76
N ALA A 194 -13.75 -2.60 -5.07
CA ALA A 194 -13.70 -3.93 -5.67
C ALA A 194 -14.54 -4.93 -4.84
N PRO A 195 -15.04 -6.00 -5.47
CA PRO A 195 -15.77 -7.04 -4.76
C PRO A 195 -14.83 -7.78 -3.79
N LYS A 196 -15.33 -8.16 -2.62
CA LYS A 196 -14.52 -8.93 -1.64
C LYS A 196 -14.03 -10.27 -2.17
N SER A 197 -14.70 -10.83 -3.18
CA SER A 197 -14.26 -12.04 -3.89
C SER A 197 -12.90 -11.90 -4.61
N MET A 198 -12.39 -10.67 -4.81
CA MET A 198 -11.03 -10.47 -5.31
C MET A 198 -9.99 -11.10 -4.38
N LEU A 199 -10.23 -11.14 -3.07
CA LEU A 199 -9.34 -11.81 -2.12
C LEU A 199 -9.23 -13.32 -2.39
N ASP A 200 -10.36 -13.98 -2.70
CA ASP A 200 -10.38 -15.41 -3.09
C ASP A 200 -9.56 -15.65 -4.35
N GLU A 201 -9.72 -14.76 -5.32
CA GLU A 201 -9.01 -14.86 -6.59
C GLU A 201 -7.49 -14.70 -6.40
N VAL A 202 -7.06 -13.73 -5.60
CA VAL A 202 -5.62 -13.52 -5.35
C VAL A 202 -5.02 -14.69 -4.56
N ILE A 203 -5.76 -15.28 -3.60
CA ILE A 203 -5.34 -16.52 -2.92
C ILE A 203 -5.20 -17.67 -3.92
N ARG A 204 -6.19 -17.86 -4.81
CA ARG A 204 -6.15 -18.89 -5.87
C ARG A 204 -4.95 -18.68 -6.80
N LEU A 205 -4.65 -17.45 -7.17
CA LEU A 205 -3.47 -17.13 -7.99
C LEU A 205 -2.15 -17.49 -7.29
N CYS A 206 -2.06 -17.28 -5.97
CA CYS A 206 -0.89 -17.76 -5.22
C CYS A 206 -0.72 -19.28 -5.33
N ASP A 207 -1.81 -20.06 -5.25
CA ASP A 207 -1.76 -21.53 -5.44
C ASP A 207 -1.32 -21.90 -6.87
N GLU A 208 -1.84 -21.21 -7.88
CA GLU A 208 -1.44 -21.44 -9.27
C GLU A 208 0.04 -21.09 -9.51
N ILE A 209 0.54 -19.98 -8.94
CA ILE A 209 1.96 -19.62 -9.03
C ILE A 209 2.83 -20.69 -8.37
N LEU A 210 2.46 -21.16 -7.17
CA LEU A 210 3.21 -22.18 -6.43
C LEU A 210 3.23 -23.55 -7.13
N THR A 211 2.25 -23.85 -7.95
CA THR A 211 2.14 -25.08 -8.76
C THR A 211 2.61 -24.91 -10.20
N GLY A 212 2.96 -23.70 -10.64
CA GLY A 212 3.45 -23.41 -11.98
C GLY A 212 2.36 -23.53 -13.07
N THR A 213 1.11 -23.19 -12.74
CA THR A 213 -0.05 -23.29 -13.65
C THR A 213 -0.60 -21.93 -14.10
N THR A 214 0.17 -20.86 -13.92
CA THR A 214 -0.16 -19.51 -14.39
C THR A 214 0.32 -19.26 -15.82
N ASP A 215 -0.12 -18.14 -16.43
CA ASP A 215 0.31 -17.76 -17.79
C ASP A 215 1.78 -17.33 -17.84
N GLU A 216 2.37 -16.94 -16.71
CA GLU A 216 3.76 -16.50 -16.56
C GLU A 216 4.19 -15.48 -17.64
N VAL A 217 3.37 -14.44 -17.85
CA VAL A 217 3.68 -13.41 -18.84
C VAL A 217 4.94 -12.65 -18.40
N PRO A 218 6.00 -12.61 -19.21
CA PRO A 218 7.22 -11.88 -18.86
C PRO A 218 6.93 -10.40 -18.60
N TYR A 219 7.52 -9.87 -17.55
CA TYR A 219 7.42 -8.48 -17.13
C TYR A 219 8.80 -7.95 -16.74
N ASP A 220 9.13 -6.77 -17.19
CA ASP A 220 10.34 -6.07 -16.78
C ASP A 220 9.99 -4.77 -16.06
N TYR A 221 10.53 -4.63 -14.85
CA TYR A 221 10.42 -3.38 -14.10
C TYR A 221 11.81 -2.81 -13.84
N GLN A 222 12.20 -1.82 -14.64
CA GLN A 222 13.49 -1.14 -14.50
C GLN A 222 14.69 -2.11 -14.53
N GLY A 223 14.66 -3.08 -15.44
CA GLY A 223 15.70 -4.10 -15.58
C GLY A 223 15.61 -5.28 -14.57
N LYS A 224 14.57 -5.33 -13.75
CA LYS A 224 14.29 -6.47 -12.86
C LYS A 224 13.28 -7.41 -13.52
N PRO A 225 13.70 -8.64 -13.92
CA PRO A 225 12.80 -9.59 -14.55
C PRO A 225 11.78 -10.13 -13.54
N ALA A 226 10.54 -10.15 -13.94
CA ALA A 226 9.41 -10.67 -13.17
C ALA A 226 8.39 -11.34 -14.10
N PHE A 227 7.29 -11.83 -13.57
CA PHE A 227 6.22 -12.47 -14.31
C PHE A 227 4.87 -11.98 -13.81
N ILE A 228 3.92 -11.72 -14.73
CA ILE A 228 2.51 -11.48 -14.41
C ILE A 228 1.79 -12.82 -14.43
N ALA A 229 1.04 -13.12 -13.38
CA ALA A 229 0.39 -14.42 -13.21
C ALA A 229 -0.67 -14.70 -14.30
N LYS A 230 -1.48 -13.70 -14.67
CA LYS A 230 -2.48 -13.80 -15.75
C LYS A 230 -2.27 -12.71 -16.80
N ALA A 231 -2.51 -13.08 -18.06
CA ALA A 231 -2.37 -12.17 -19.20
C ALA A 231 -3.22 -10.90 -19.04
N VAL A 232 -2.62 -9.75 -19.38
CA VAL A 232 -3.23 -8.43 -19.30
C VAL A 232 -3.33 -7.78 -20.68
N ASP A 233 -4.18 -6.77 -20.81
CA ASP A 233 -4.27 -5.86 -21.96
C ASP A 233 -3.27 -4.67 -21.82
N GLU A 234 -3.37 -3.73 -22.75
CA GLU A 234 -2.54 -2.51 -22.77
C GLU A 234 -2.77 -1.58 -21.57
N ASN A 235 -3.90 -1.72 -20.85
CA ASN A 235 -4.23 -0.96 -19.64
C ASN A 235 -3.88 -1.74 -18.36
N MET A 236 -3.15 -2.83 -18.46
CA MET A 236 -2.80 -3.73 -17.35
C MET A 236 -4.03 -4.39 -16.69
N LEU A 237 -5.16 -4.47 -17.40
CA LEU A 237 -6.33 -5.21 -16.93
C LEU A 237 -6.28 -6.65 -17.41
N ARG A 238 -6.71 -7.59 -16.57
CA ARG A 238 -6.76 -9.01 -16.94
C ARG A 238 -7.70 -9.23 -18.14
N ARG A 239 -7.22 -9.98 -19.12
CA ARG A 239 -7.98 -10.27 -20.34
C ARG A 239 -9.23 -11.12 -20.10
N ASP A 240 -9.26 -11.89 -19.01
CA ASP A 240 -10.45 -12.68 -18.62
C ASP A 240 -11.50 -11.86 -17.83
N GLY A 241 -11.24 -10.59 -17.56
CA GLY A 241 -12.15 -9.68 -16.87
C GLY A 241 -12.28 -9.94 -15.35
N VAL A 242 -11.47 -10.82 -14.77
CA VAL A 242 -11.50 -11.13 -13.36
C VAL A 242 -10.64 -10.12 -12.58
N TYR A 243 -11.08 -9.69 -11.39
CA TYR A 243 -10.32 -8.81 -10.51
C TYR A 243 -9.19 -9.57 -9.81
N GLY A 244 -8.05 -8.89 -9.67
CA GLY A 244 -6.90 -9.40 -8.95
C GLY A 244 -5.88 -10.09 -9.86
N ASN A 245 -4.62 -9.69 -9.75
CA ASN A 245 -3.48 -10.29 -10.43
C ASN A 245 -2.24 -10.16 -9.54
N ILE A 246 -1.15 -10.84 -9.90
CA ILE A 246 0.11 -10.80 -9.14
C ILE A 246 1.27 -10.66 -10.11
N ILE A 247 2.19 -9.71 -9.82
CA ILE A 247 3.52 -9.69 -10.43
C ILE A 247 4.51 -10.27 -9.41
N PHE A 248 5.24 -11.30 -9.82
CA PHE A 248 6.08 -12.10 -8.94
C PHE A 248 7.44 -12.46 -9.57
N ARG A 249 8.37 -12.91 -8.73
CA ARG A 249 9.67 -13.46 -9.14
C ARG A 249 9.75 -14.93 -8.77
N LYS A 250 10.39 -15.75 -9.64
CA LYS A 250 10.54 -17.20 -9.43
C LYS A 250 11.49 -17.56 -8.27
N ASP A 251 12.41 -16.67 -7.92
CA ASP A 251 13.31 -16.83 -6.77
C ASP A 251 12.65 -16.46 -5.41
N LYS A 252 11.38 -16.05 -5.43
CA LYS A 252 10.60 -15.65 -4.23
C LYS A 252 9.30 -16.44 -4.08
N LEU A 253 9.24 -17.66 -4.57
CA LEU A 253 8.02 -18.47 -4.45
C LEU A 253 7.83 -19.00 -3.03
N ARG A 254 8.91 -19.46 -2.39
CA ARG A 254 8.86 -20.09 -1.08
C ARG A 254 9.80 -19.42 -0.07
N ARG A 255 9.45 -19.53 1.20
CA ARG A 255 10.19 -18.92 2.32
C ARG A 255 11.69 -19.21 2.30
N ASN A 256 12.08 -20.42 1.93
CA ASN A 256 13.49 -20.86 1.93
C ASN A 256 14.27 -20.48 0.64
N GLN A 257 13.67 -19.75 -0.27
CA GLN A 257 14.31 -19.31 -1.53
C GLN A 257 14.83 -17.87 -1.47
N ARG A 258 14.68 -17.19 -0.34
CA ARG A 258 15.26 -15.85 -0.20
C ARG A 258 16.79 -15.96 -0.21
N PRO A 259 17.50 -15.19 -1.06
CA PRO A 259 18.93 -15.00 -0.87
C PRO A 259 19.15 -14.36 0.50
N GLU A 260 20.15 -14.86 1.25
CA GLU A 260 20.58 -14.31 2.55
C GLU A 260 21.07 -12.87 2.39
#